data_464f264ca67037c5b6a6966522a91c4b
#
_entry.id   464f264ca67037c5b6a6966522a91c4b
#
_cell.length_a   1.000
_cell.length_b   1.000
_cell.length_c   1.000
_cell.angle_alpha   90.00
_cell.angle_beta   90.00
_cell.angle_gamma   90.00
#
_symmetry.space_group_name_H-M   'P 1'
#
loop_
_entity.id
_entity.type
_entity.pdbx_description
1 polymer ?
#
loop_
_entity_poly.entity_id
_entity_poly.type
_entity_poly.pdbx_seq_one_letter_code
_entity_poly.pdbx_strand_id
1 'polypeptide(L)'
;MKRPISTFIFALSTLMFSHPGLATEQQSAAERQVSAFYTWFMKHDNDTTYPLREPAIEQYVAKDTVARLKDEYARSGPPAGVDYFLKVQDYDTQDWLAHIATHHSIDLNGVTVVPVTFGSKDQVSVLVFMRKIDGLWKITKVDDTWDYK
;
A
#
# COMPACT_ATOMS: atom_id res chain seq x y z
N MET A 1 44.19 -55.41 45.05
CA MET A 1 43.89 -53.99 45.27
C MET A 1 43.42 -53.37 43.96
N LYS A 2 42.11 -53.19 43.73
CA LYS A 2 41.55 -52.58 42.54
C LYS A 2 40.97 -51.24 42.91
N ARG A 3 41.49 -50.17 42.32
CA ARG A 3 40.97 -48.77 42.50
C ARG A 3 39.87 -48.55 41.49
N PRO A 4 38.73 -47.93 41.88
CA PRO A 4 37.70 -47.55 40.91
C PRO A 4 38.05 -46.17 40.31
N ILE A 5 37.93 -46.08 38.99
CA ILE A 5 38.05 -44.85 38.21
C ILE A 5 36.71 -44.15 38.26
N SER A 6 36.72 -42.96 38.86
CA SER A 6 35.53 -42.09 38.93
C SER A 6 35.43 -41.28 37.66
N THR A 7 34.42 -41.56 36.83
CA THR A 7 34.15 -40.81 35.59
C THR A 7 33.30 -39.57 35.94
N PHE A 8 33.91 -38.39 35.85
CA PHE A 8 33.21 -37.11 35.95
C PHE A 8 32.51 -36.78 34.63
N ILE A 9 31.19 -36.81 34.62
CA ILE A 9 30.36 -36.34 33.51
C ILE A 9 30.16 -34.86 33.68
N PHE A 10 30.78 -34.08 32.78
CA PHE A 10 30.58 -32.63 32.64
C PHE A 10 29.32 -32.39 31.82
N ALA A 11 28.22 -32.01 32.47
CA ALA A 11 27.00 -31.61 31.79
C ALA A 11 27.17 -30.17 31.28
N LEU A 12 27.38 -30.05 29.98
CA LEU A 12 27.44 -28.76 29.29
C LEU A 12 26.00 -28.23 29.07
N SER A 13 25.51 -27.35 29.96
CA SER A 13 24.24 -26.66 29.80
C SER A 13 24.36 -25.58 28.73
N THR A 14 23.88 -25.86 27.54
CA THR A 14 23.70 -24.87 26.47
C THR A 14 22.52 -23.95 26.80
N LEU A 15 22.79 -22.73 27.28
CA LEU A 15 21.77 -21.69 27.37
C LEU A 15 21.42 -21.25 25.94
N MET A 16 20.24 -21.67 25.47
CA MET A 16 19.60 -21.12 24.27
C MET A 16 19.11 -19.71 24.59
N PHE A 17 19.86 -18.68 24.17
CA PHE A 17 19.37 -17.32 24.13
C PHE A 17 18.36 -17.20 22.99
N SER A 18 17.08 -17.29 23.31
CA SER A 18 15.99 -16.89 22.40
C SER A 18 16.07 -15.39 22.21
N HIS A 19 16.62 -14.94 21.12
CA HIS A 19 16.49 -13.54 20.70
C HIS A 19 15.02 -13.34 20.31
N PRO A 20 14.30 -12.35 20.88
CA PRO A 20 13.04 -11.91 20.31
C PRO A 20 13.39 -11.28 18.96
N GLY A 21 13.20 -12.04 17.88
CA GLY A 21 13.25 -11.50 16.54
C GLY A 21 12.23 -10.38 16.46
N LEU A 22 12.68 -9.16 16.16
CA LEU A 22 11.82 -8.09 15.69
C LEU A 22 11.13 -8.64 14.45
N ALA A 23 9.89 -9.09 14.60
CA ALA A 23 9.06 -9.46 13.48
C ALA A 23 8.90 -8.19 12.64
N THR A 24 9.64 -8.09 11.54
CA THR A 24 9.37 -7.08 10.51
C THR A 24 7.97 -7.40 10.03
N GLU A 25 7.04 -6.54 10.37
CA GLU A 25 5.64 -6.70 10.03
C GLU A 25 5.53 -6.71 8.50
N GLN A 26 5.20 -7.88 7.96
CA GLN A 26 5.19 -8.10 6.52
C GLN A 26 3.94 -7.44 5.94
N GLN A 27 4.13 -6.51 4.99
CA GLN A 27 3.03 -5.90 4.24
C GLN A 27 2.04 -6.94 3.73
N SER A 28 0.76 -6.68 3.89
CA SER A 28 -0.32 -7.50 3.34
C SER A 28 -0.32 -7.49 1.81
N ALA A 29 -1.00 -8.43 1.18
CA ALA A 29 -1.13 -8.45 -0.28
C ALA A 29 -1.88 -7.22 -0.82
N ALA A 30 -2.84 -6.67 -0.06
CA ALA A 30 -3.54 -5.45 -0.39
C ALA A 30 -2.62 -4.23 -0.34
N GLU A 31 -1.82 -4.09 0.72
CA GLU A 31 -0.84 -3.00 0.88
C GLU A 31 0.19 -2.99 -0.25
N ARG A 32 0.74 -4.18 -0.60
CA ARG A 32 1.67 -4.30 -1.74
C ARG A 32 1.02 -3.88 -3.06
N GLN A 33 -0.23 -4.27 -3.30
CA GLN A 33 -0.96 -3.90 -4.52
C GLN A 33 -1.19 -2.38 -4.60
N VAL A 34 -1.49 -1.73 -3.48
CA VAL A 34 -1.64 -0.26 -3.40
C VAL A 34 -0.31 0.44 -3.66
N SER A 35 0.78 -0.01 -3.04
CA SER A 35 2.11 0.55 -3.29
C SER A 35 2.52 0.40 -4.77
N ALA A 36 2.26 -0.76 -5.38
CA ALA A 36 2.51 -1.01 -6.80
C ALA A 36 1.67 -0.08 -7.70
N PHE A 37 0.39 0.12 -7.35
CA PHE A 37 -0.49 1.05 -8.07
C PHE A 37 0.06 2.47 -8.08
N TYR A 38 0.39 3.05 -6.94
CA TYR A 38 0.87 4.43 -6.86
C TYR A 38 2.23 4.61 -7.53
N THR A 39 3.11 3.60 -7.40
CA THR A 39 4.39 3.61 -8.14
C THR A 39 4.16 3.62 -9.65
N TRP A 40 3.25 2.80 -10.14
CA TRP A 40 2.89 2.77 -11.56
C TRP A 40 2.21 4.08 -11.97
N PHE A 41 1.22 4.55 -11.20
CA PHE A 41 0.43 5.74 -11.50
C PHE A 41 1.33 6.98 -11.67
N MET A 42 2.15 7.29 -10.67
CA MET A 42 3.02 8.47 -10.70
C MET A 42 4.10 8.42 -11.79
N LYS A 43 4.54 7.22 -12.19
CA LYS A 43 5.48 7.07 -13.32
C LYS A 43 4.84 7.31 -14.67
N HIS A 44 3.52 7.17 -14.78
CA HIS A 44 2.77 7.33 -16.02
C HIS A 44 1.98 8.65 -16.07
N ASP A 45 1.87 9.33 -14.95
CA ASP A 45 1.25 10.65 -14.86
C ASP A 45 2.25 11.74 -15.31
N ASN A 46 2.01 12.27 -16.50
CA ASN A 46 2.85 13.31 -17.10
C ASN A 46 2.02 14.18 -18.07
N ASP A 47 2.63 15.24 -18.59
CA ASP A 47 1.97 16.24 -19.45
C ASP A 47 1.27 15.66 -20.70
N THR A 48 1.67 14.47 -21.13
CA THR A 48 1.14 13.84 -22.35
C THR A 48 0.25 12.63 -22.07
N THR A 49 0.37 12.03 -20.91
CA THR A 49 -0.29 10.78 -20.55
C THR A 49 -0.96 10.90 -19.21
N TYR A 50 -2.25 10.59 -19.15
CA TYR A 50 -3.00 10.49 -17.91
C TYR A 50 -3.38 9.03 -17.63
N PRO A 51 -2.92 8.44 -16.53
CA PRO A 51 -3.02 6.99 -16.30
C PRO A 51 -4.45 6.42 -16.35
N LEU A 52 -5.47 7.20 -15.98
CA LEU A 52 -6.87 6.79 -16.09
C LEU A 52 -7.26 6.38 -17.52
N ARG A 53 -6.59 6.87 -18.55
CA ARG A 53 -6.85 6.55 -19.96
C ARG A 53 -6.15 5.29 -20.43
N GLU A 54 -5.15 4.82 -19.68
CA GLU A 54 -4.39 3.63 -20.03
C GLU A 54 -5.15 2.34 -19.67
N PRO A 55 -5.20 1.33 -20.56
CA PRO A 55 -5.81 0.04 -20.23
C PRO A 55 -5.16 -0.65 -19.03
N ALA A 56 -3.87 -0.39 -18.78
CA ALA A 56 -3.09 -0.98 -17.71
C ALA A 56 -3.64 -0.62 -16.31
N ILE A 57 -4.40 0.46 -16.15
CA ILE A 57 -5.02 0.83 -14.88
C ILE A 57 -5.95 -0.26 -14.35
N GLU A 58 -6.57 -1.03 -15.22
CA GLU A 58 -7.47 -2.13 -14.84
C GLU A 58 -6.74 -3.29 -14.14
N GLN A 59 -5.42 -3.32 -14.16
CA GLN A 59 -4.64 -4.27 -13.33
C GLN A 59 -4.80 -3.93 -11.83
N TYR A 60 -5.02 -2.67 -11.51
CA TYR A 60 -5.07 -2.15 -10.14
C TYR A 60 -6.47 -1.73 -9.70
N VAL A 61 -7.23 -1.10 -10.59
CA VAL A 61 -8.54 -0.50 -10.30
C VAL A 61 -9.66 -1.35 -10.90
N ALA A 62 -10.77 -1.45 -10.18
CA ALA A 62 -11.95 -2.18 -10.66
C ALA A 62 -12.50 -1.53 -11.94
N LYS A 63 -12.87 -2.34 -12.91
CA LYS A 63 -13.37 -1.89 -14.23
C LYS A 63 -14.53 -0.90 -14.13
N ASP A 64 -15.49 -1.18 -13.25
CA ASP A 64 -16.65 -0.31 -13.03
C ASP A 64 -16.25 1.04 -12.43
N THR A 65 -15.19 1.07 -11.59
CA THR A 65 -14.63 2.30 -11.05
C THR A 65 -13.95 3.10 -12.14
N VAL A 66 -13.12 2.45 -12.97
CA VAL A 66 -12.46 3.09 -14.14
C VAL A 66 -13.49 3.67 -15.09
N ALA A 67 -14.53 2.90 -15.44
CA ALA A 67 -15.58 3.35 -16.37
C ALA A 67 -16.31 4.59 -15.85
N ARG A 68 -16.71 4.57 -14.55
CA ARG A 68 -17.38 5.72 -13.92
C ARG A 68 -16.48 6.97 -13.86
N LEU A 69 -15.22 6.80 -13.51
CA LEU A 69 -14.28 7.92 -13.48
C LEU A 69 -14.05 8.51 -14.87
N LYS A 70 -13.86 7.69 -15.91
CA LYS A 70 -13.73 8.16 -17.30
C LYS A 70 -14.94 8.98 -17.73
N ASP A 71 -16.14 8.52 -17.39
CA ASP A 71 -17.39 9.19 -17.72
C ASP A 71 -17.55 10.52 -16.95
N GLU A 72 -17.17 10.56 -15.66
CA GLU A 72 -17.19 11.76 -14.84
C GLU A 72 -16.20 12.80 -15.34
N TYR A 73 -14.96 12.41 -15.62
CA TYR A 73 -13.93 13.29 -16.18
C TYR A 73 -14.32 13.87 -17.54
N ALA A 74 -15.00 13.06 -18.37
CA ALA A 74 -15.49 13.54 -19.69
C ALA A 74 -16.62 14.57 -19.56
N ARG A 75 -17.47 14.46 -18.54
CA ARG A 75 -18.61 15.36 -18.32
C ARG A 75 -18.27 16.62 -17.53
N SER A 76 -17.43 16.52 -16.51
CA SER A 76 -17.26 17.55 -15.50
C SER A 76 -15.80 17.86 -15.15
N GLY A 77 -14.85 17.17 -15.76
CA GLY A 77 -13.45 17.21 -15.35
C GLY A 77 -13.19 16.45 -14.04
N PRO A 78 -11.99 16.58 -13.46
CA PRO A 78 -11.65 15.87 -12.24
C PRO A 78 -12.52 16.30 -11.06
N PRO A 79 -12.97 15.37 -10.20
CA PRO A 79 -13.77 15.68 -9.03
C PRO A 79 -13.11 16.72 -8.13
N ALA A 80 -13.86 17.74 -7.73
CA ALA A 80 -13.33 18.87 -6.92
C ALA A 80 -12.12 19.60 -7.53
N GLY A 81 -11.82 19.40 -8.83
CA GLY A 81 -10.70 20.04 -9.51
C GLY A 81 -9.32 19.44 -9.17
N VAL A 82 -9.27 18.30 -8.49
CA VAL A 82 -8.02 17.61 -8.11
C VAL A 82 -7.98 16.20 -8.72
N ASP A 83 -6.81 15.59 -8.79
CA ASP A 83 -6.70 14.20 -9.21
C ASP A 83 -7.47 13.28 -8.25
N TYR A 84 -8.22 12.33 -8.82
CA TYR A 84 -9.06 11.43 -8.02
C TYR A 84 -8.25 10.50 -7.12
N PHE A 85 -7.09 10.03 -7.57
CA PHE A 85 -6.29 9.07 -6.83
C PHE A 85 -5.29 9.71 -5.87
N LEU A 86 -4.82 10.91 -6.19
CA LEU A 86 -3.81 11.64 -5.41
C LEU A 86 -4.42 12.69 -4.49
N LYS A 87 -5.65 13.16 -4.78
CA LYS A 87 -6.39 14.20 -4.03
C LYS A 87 -5.70 15.56 -3.99
N VAL A 88 -4.81 15.82 -4.93
CA VAL A 88 -4.12 17.10 -5.13
C VAL A 88 -4.12 17.50 -6.60
N GLN A 89 -3.81 18.75 -6.91
CA GLN A 89 -3.61 19.23 -8.28
C GLN A 89 -2.16 19.02 -8.75
N ASP A 90 -1.22 19.38 -7.87
CA ASP A 90 0.21 19.34 -8.14
C ASP A 90 0.94 18.62 -7.02
N TYR A 91 2.04 17.96 -7.35
CA TYR A 91 2.90 17.27 -6.40
C TYR A 91 4.33 17.13 -6.96
N ASP A 92 5.31 16.99 -6.07
CA ASP A 92 6.68 16.64 -6.44
C ASP A 92 6.75 15.13 -6.72
N THR A 93 6.71 14.78 -8.02
CA THR A 93 6.73 13.37 -8.46
C THR A 93 7.96 12.63 -7.95
N GLN A 94 9.14 13.27 -7.90
CA GLN A 94 10.37 12.62 -7.46
C GLN A 94 10.34 12.34 -5.96
N ASP A 95 9.92 13.32 -5.17
CA ASP A 95 9.78 13.16 -3.71
C ASP A 95 8.72 12.10 -3.39
N TRP A 96 7.55 12.18 -4.02
CA TRP A 96 6.46 11.26 -3.73
C TRP A 96 6.78 9.83 -4.12
N LEU A 97 7.40 9.58 -5.28
CA LEU A 97 7.85 8.24 -5.69
C LEU A 97 8.85 7.63 -4.71
N ALA A 98 9.71 8.45 -4.11
CA ALA A 98 10.68 8.00 -3.11
C ALA A 98 10.04 7.76 -1.72
N HIS A 99 8.85 8.32 -1.46
CA HIS A 99 8.21 8.34 -0.14
C HIS A 99 6.74 7.92 -0.21
N ILE A 100 6.45 6.77 -0.85
CA ILE A 100 5.14 6.11 -0.79
C ILE A 100 5.14 5.21 0.45
N ALA A 101 4.37 5.56 1.47
CA ALA A 101 4.22 4.77 2.68
C ALA A 101 2.80 4.20 2.79
N THR A 102 2.63 2.89 2.61
CA THR A 102 1.38 2.19 2.96
C THR A 102 1.40 1.86 4.45
N HIS A 103 0.28 2.09 5.12
CA HIS A 103 0.10 1.75 6.53
C HIS A 103 -0.74 0.48 6.67
N HIS A 104 -0.89 0.01 7.91
CA HIS A 104 -1.68 -1.18 8.22
C HIS A 104 -3.09 -1.09 7.65
N SER A 105 -3.44 -2.13 6.89
CA SER A 105 -4.77 -2.27 6.31
C SER A 105 -5.81 -2.71 7.34
N ILE A 106 -7.05 -2.25 7.17
CA ILE A 106 -8.20 -2.56 8.03
C ILE A 106 -9.25 -3.28 7.18
N ASP A 107 -9.65 -4.46 7.63
CA ASP A 107 -10.72 -5.24 6.97
C ASP A 107 -12.10 -4.91 7.57
N LEU A 108 -13.01 -4.48 6.71
CA LEU A 108 -14.37 -4.09 7.07
C LEU A 108 -15.38 -4.76 6.12
N ASN A 109 -15.98 -5.88 6.53
CA ASN A 109 -17.05 -6.56 5.79
C ASN A 109 -16.74 -6.79 4.29
N GLY A 110 -15.55 -7.32 4.00
CA GLY A 110 -15.10 -7.60 2.63
C GLY A 110 -14.60 -6.39 1.84
N VAL A 111 -14.43 -5.26 2.52
CA VAL A 111 -13.66 -4.11 2.05
C VAL A 111 -12.40 -4.03 2.87
N THR A 112 -11.24 -3.96 2.23
CA THR A 112 -9.96 -3.68 2.89
C THR A 112 -9.60 -2.22 2.64
N VAL A 113 -9.38 -1.45 3.70
CA VAL A 113 -8.95 -0.06 3.62
C VAL A 113 -7.46 0.00 3.89
N VAL A 114 -6.71 0.57 2.95
CA VAL A 114 -5.27 0.78 3.07
C VAL A 114 -5.00 2.27 3.14
N PRO A 115 -4.57 2.81 4.30
CA PRO A 115 -4.10 4.19 4.37
C PRO A 115 -2.75 4.33 3.68
N VAL A 116 -2.54 5.43 2.97
CA VAL A 116 -1.29 5.73 2.26
C VAL A 116 -0.89 7.17 2.53
N THR A 117 0.40 7.41 2.74
CA THR A 117 0.98 8.75 2.87
C THR A 117 2.05 8.93 1.80
N PHE A 118 2.07 10.08 1.17
CA PHE A 118 3.03 10.48 0.15
C PHE A 118 3.89 11.66 0.62
N GLY A 119 5.13 11.69 0.14
CA GLY A 119 6.05 12.80 0.31
C GLY A 119 6.85 12.79 1.61
N SER A 120 8.00 13.45 1.59
CA SER A 120 8.84 13.69 2.76
C SER A 120 8.47 14.98 3.49
N LYS A 121 7.96 15.98 2.73
CA LYS A 121 7.47 17.28 3.19
C LYS A 121 6.06 17.47 2.67
N ASP A 122 5.27 18.31 3.38
CA ASP A 122 3.88 18.58 2.99
C ASP A 122 3.09 17.32 2.66
N GLN A 123 3.18 16.34 3.57
CA GLN A 123 2.64 15.01 3.39
C GLN A 123 1.14 15.04 3.13
N VAL A 124 0.73 14.25 2.13
CA VAL A 124 -0.68 14.00 1.82
C VAL A 124 -1.00 12.55 2.12
N SER A 125 -2.14 12.32 2.77
CA SER A 125 -2.63 10.98 3.07
C SER A 125 -3.98 10.74 2.41
N VAL A 126 -4.16 9.50 1.94
CA VAL A 126 -5.40 9.03 1.34
C VAL A 126 -5.82 7.68 1.92
N LEU A 127 -7.10 7.36 1.82
CA LEU A 127 -7.67 6.06 2.17
C LEU A 127 -8.03 5.32 0.88
N VAL A 128 -7.41 4.16 0.66
CA VAL A 128 -7.63 3.33 -0.52
C VAL A 128 -8.53 2.16 -0.14
N PHE A 129 -9.72 2.10 -0.72
CA PHE A 129 -10.70 1.04 -0.50
C PHE A 129 -10.52 -0.03 -1.56
N MET A 130 -10.33 -1.26 -1.12
CA MET A 130 -10.06 -2.40 -1.97
C MET A 130 -11.06 -3.53 -1.77
N ARG A 131 -11.29 -4.30 -2.83
CA ARG A 131 -12.00 -5.58 -2.78
C ARG A 131 -11.25 -6.64 -3.58
N LYS A 132 -11.44 -7.90 -3.23
CA LYS A 132 -11.06 -9.02 -4.11
C LYS A 132 -12.13 -9.20 -5.17
N ILE A 133 -11.74 -9.04 -6.43
CA ILE A 133 -12.59 -9.29 -7.61
C ILE A 133 -11.87 -10.35 -8.44
N ASP A 134 -12.50 -11.48 -8.67
CA ASP A 134 -11.91 -12.65 -9.35
C ASP A 134 -10.57 -13.09 -8.74
N GLY A 135 -10.47 -13.05 -7.41
CA GLY A 135 -9.27 -13.40 -6.66
C GLY A 135 -8.16 -12.34 -6.62
N LEU A 136 -8.31 -11.23 -7.34
CA LEU A 136 -7.33 -10.15 -7.44
C LEU A 136 -7.77 -8.93 -6.60
N TRP A 137 -6.82 -8.31 -5.91
CA TRP A 137 -7.05 -7.06 -5.22
C TRP A 137 -7.25 -5.91 -6.21
N LYS A 138 -8.40 -5.22 -6.09
CA LYS A 138 -8.76 -4.08 -6.93
C LYS A 138 -9.16 -2.89 -6.07
N ILE A 139 -8.68 -1.72 -6.45
CA ILE A 139 -9.11 -0.44 -5.88
C ILE A 139 -10.54 -0.16 -6.37
N THR A 140 -11.44 0.13 -5.44
CA THR A 140 -12.84 0.45 -5.74
C THR A 140 -13.20 1.90 -5.39
N LYS A 141 -12.42 2.53 -4.49
CA LYS A 141 -12.59 3.94 -4.11
C LYS A 141 -11.27 4.47 -3.54
N VAL A 142 -11.04 5.77 -3.71
CA VAL A 142 -10.02 6.54 -2.97
C VAL A 142 -10.71 7.75 -2.35
N ASP A 143 -10.39 8.01 -1.09
CA ASP A 143 -10.89 9.18 -0.35
C ASP A 143 -9.73 9.92 0.29
N ASP A 144 -9.93 11.21 0.58
CA ASP A 144 -8.96 12.00 1.32
C ASP A 144 -9.17 11.86 2.85
N THR A 145 -8.27 12.48 3.61
CA THR A 145 -8.30 12.49 5.07
C THR A 145 -8.57 13.90 5.61
N TRP A 146 -9.04 14.82 4.76
CA TRP A 146 -9.29 16.20 5.15
C TRP A 146 -10.61 16.34 5.89
N ASP A 147 -10.69 17.36 6.72
CA ASP A 147 -11.90 17.68 7.43
C ASP A 147 -13.05 18.06 6.46
N TYR A 148 -14.24 17.65 6.84
CA TYR A 148 -15.44 18.07 6.11
C TYR A 148 -15.57 19.60 6.19
N LYS A 149 -15.74 20.26 5.01
CA LYS A 149 -15.88 21.71 4.88
C LYS A 149 -17.28 22.07 4.41
#